data_c4a522dfa1f9ee282bc61177327eaaea
#
_entry.id   c4a522dfa1f9ee282bc61177327eaaea
#
_cell.length_a   1.000
_cell.length_b   1.000
_cell.length_c   1.000
_cell.angle_alpha   90.00
_cell.angle_beta   90.00
_cell.angle_gamma   90.00
#
_symmetry.space_group_name_H-M   'P 1'
#
loop_
_entity.id
_entity.type
_entity.pdbx_description
1 polymer ?
#
loop_
_entity_poly.entity_id
_entity_poly.type
_entity_poly.pdbx_seq_one_letter_code
_entity_poly.pdbx_strand_id
1 'polypeptide(L)'
;MSLPHNEHRQTSPLDILSPPPQIDILLPVKERFGPKNAGAVSGVVHDLILASQTPDLFNVFGHPVETPFDDVSFTPLTPHRAWFHGRNIGLAKAYLNHLNGRPDPALVEVHGRCHVAAHISAIRPDLPIALYLHNDPREMKGSDSVAARQKLIRSMAVVICVSDYIKGCFLDGLDVKDALSTKVVTARNGAHRWLQAPSQKTNMILIASRMVPEKGILECARALTQVLADKPDWHVKIAGARRF
;
A
#
# COMPACT_ATOMS: atom_id res chain seq x y z
N MET A 1 12.30 -59.39 -0.36
CA MET A 1 11.78 -58.08 0.12
C MET A 1 12.62 -57.00 -0.53
N SER A 2 12.14 -56.42 -1.62
CA SER A 2 12.85 -55.44 -2.42
C SER A 2 12.40 -54.02 -1.97
N LEU A 3 13.38 -53.18 -1.66
CA LEU A 3 13.15 -51.76 -1.31
C LEU A 3 12.78 -50.97 -2.56
N PRO A 4 11.91 -49.94 -2.49
CA PRO A 4 11.54 -49.14 -3.63
C PRO A 4 12.64 -48.14 -4.01
N HIS A 5 12.92 -48.04 -5.31
CA HIS A 5 13.82 -47.07 -5.91
C HIS A 5 13.29 -45.64 -5.67
N ASN A 6 14.17 -44.82 -5.16
CA ASN A 6 13.97 -43.37 -5.01
C ASN A 6 14.19 -42.73 -6.39
N GLU A 7 13.12 -42.40 -7.09
CA GLU A 7 13.20 -41.62 -8.32
C GLU A 7 13.60 -40.16 -7.97
N HIS A 8 14.86 -39.85 -8.18
CA HIS A 8 15.33 -38.47 -8.24
C HIS A 8 14.62 -37.77 -9.42
N ARG A 9 13.67 -36.90 -9.13
CA ARG A 9 13.10 -35.98 -10.09
C ARG A 9 14.25 -35.10 -10.62
N GLN A 10 14.76 -35.44 -11.82
CA GLN A 10 15.69 -34.59 -12.55
C GLN A 10 14.92 -33.32 -12.94
N THR A 11 15.28 -32.19 -12.34
CA THR A 11 14.82 -30.85 -12.78
C THR A 11 15.35 -30.63 -14.19
N SER A 12 14.45 -30.32 -15.11
CA SER A 12 14.80 -30.03 -16.52
C SER A 12 15.71 -28.80 -16.59
N PRO A 13 16.76 -28.79 -17.43
CA PRO A 13 17.65 -27.64 -17.62
C PRO A 13 16.96 -26.36 -18.09
N LEU A 14 15.70 -26.46 -18.54
CA LEU A 14 14.89 -25.30 -18.99
C LEU A 14 14.22 -24.52 -17.84
N ASP A 15 14.16 -25.08 -16.63
CA ASP A 15 13.59 -24.40 -15.46
C ASP A 15 14.53 -23.35 -14.83
N ILE A 16 15.78 -23.26 -15.32
CA ILE A 16 16.84 -22.39 -14.76
C ILE A 16 16.90 -20.99 -15.42
N LEU A 17 16.14 -20.76 -16.51
CA LEU A 17 16.31 -19.56 -17.36
C LEU A 17 15.26 -18.47 -17.20
N SER A 18 14.20 -18.68 -16.46
CA SER A 18 13.24 -17.61 -16.22
C SER A 18 13.54 -16.94 -14.87
N PRO A 19 13.72 -15.62 -14.85
CA PRO A 19 13.84 -14.92 -13.57
C PRO A 19 12.59 -15.20 -12.72
N PRO A 20 12.71 -15.22 -11.37
CA PRO A 20 11.57 -15.43 -10.52
C PRO A 20 10.50 -14.36 -10.77
N PRO A 21 9.21 -14.71 -10.65
CA PRO A 21 8.13 -13.78 -10.91
C PRO A 21 8.25 -12.57 -9.98
N GLN A 22 8.31 -11.37 -10.54
CA GLN A 22 8.42 -10.13 -9.77
C GLN A 22 7.04 -9.55 -9.49
N ILE A 23 6.90 -8.92 -8.33
CA ILE A 23 5.73 -8.12 -7.93
C ILE A 23 6.16 -6.66 -7.85
N ASP A 24 5.61 -5.84 -8.72
CA ASP A 24 5.90 -4.42 -8.75
C ASP A 24 4.87 -3.65 -7.91
N ILE A 25 5.33 -2.88 -6.94
CA ILE A 25 4.47 -2.05 -6.08
C ILE A 25 4.60 -0.59 -6.47
N LEU A 26 3.54 0.02 -6.98
CA LEU A 26 3.51 1.42 -7.37
C LEU A 26 2.89 2.30 -6.27
N LEU A 27 3.73 3.11 -5.63
CA LEU A 27 3.31 4.06 -4.60
C LEU A 27 2.82 5.38 -5.20
N PRO A 28 1.88 6.08 -4.54
CA PRO A 28 1.51 7.44 -4.90
C PRO A 28 2.70 8.42 -4.83
N VAL A 29 2.72 9.42 -5.70
CA VAL A 29 3.83 10.42 -5.76
C VAL A 29 4.12 11.12 -4.43
N LYS A 30 3.12 11.28 -3.55
CA LYS A 30 3.29 11.92 -2.23
C LYS A 30 3.83 10.96 -1.16
N GLU A 31 3.80 9.66 -1.40
CA GLU A 31 4.39 8.66 -0.52
C GLU A 31 5.90 8.64 -0.73
N ARG A 32 6.63 8.79 0.37
CA ARG A 32 8.09 8.76 0.37
C ARG A 32 8.54 7.42 0.91
N PHE A 33 9.23 6.64 0.09
CA PHE A 33 9.70 5.30 0.48
C PHE A 33 11.09 5.40 1.11
N GLY A 34 11.12 5.72 2.40
CA GLY A 34 12.38 5.86 3.16
C GLY A 34 12.13 6.26 4.61
N PRO A 35 13.10 6.09 5.51
CA PRO A 35 12.93 6.28 6.95
C PRO A 35 12.62 7.74 7.34
N LYS A 36 13.08 8.70 6.53
CA LYS A 36 12.77 10.12 6.75
C LYS A 36 11.49 10.52 6.05
N ASN A 37 10.51 11.00 6.81
CA ASN A 37 9.23 11.52 6.27
C ASN A 37 8.43 10.49 5.46
N ALA A 38 8.52 9.21 5.78
CA ALA A 38 7.67 8.18 5.21
C ALA A 38 6.19 8.58 5.29
N GLY A 39 5.44 8.33 4.21
CA GLY A 39 3.99 8.32 4.28
C GLY A 39 3.50 7.06 5.02
N ALA A 40 2.25 7.08 5.48
CA ALA A 40 1.69 5.92 6.17
C ALA A 40 1.64 4.67 5.27
N VAL A 41 1.35 4.85 3.99
CA VAL A 41 1.30 3.75 3.00
C VAL A 41 2.70 3.19 2.76
N SER A 42 3.73 4.05 2.68
CA SER A 42 5.12 3.60 2.52
C SER A 42 5.59 2.71 3.67
N GLY A 43 5.25 3.09 4.91
CA GLY A 43 5.57 2.27 6.09
C GLY A 43 4.85 0.93 6.08
N VAL A 44 3.56 0.92 5.72
CA VAL A 44 2.79 -0.33 5.59
C VAL A 44 3.38 -1.25 4.51
N VAL A 45 3.74 -0.71 3.35
CA VAL A 45 4.36 -1.49 2.27
C VAL A 45 5.70 -2.06 2.71
N HIS A 46 6.55 -1.25 3.34
CA HIS A 46 7.83 -1.71 3.87
C HIS A 46 7.65 -2.86 4.88
N ASP A 47 6.78 -2.68 5.88
CA ASP A 47 6.51 -3.70 6.89
C ASP A 47 5.93 -5.00 6.29
N LEU A 48 5.05 -4.90 5.28
CA LEU A 48 4.47 -6.05 4.60
C LEU A 48 5.53 -6.84 3.81
N ILE A 49 6.43 -6.15 3.11
CA ILE A 49 7.51 -6.81 2.37
C ILE A 49 8.47 -7.53 3.31
N LEU A 50 8.89 -6.86 4.39
CA LEU A 50 9.79 -7.48 5.39
C LEU A 50 9.17 -8.66 6.12
N ALA A 51 7.84 -8.67 6.28
CA ALA A 51 7.11 -9.79 6.86
C ALA A 51 6.85 -10.94 5.87
N SER A 52 7.11 -10.73 4.57
CA SER A 52 6.96 -11.75 3.55
C SER A 52 8.03 -12.85 3.69
N GLN A 53 7.66 -14.07 3.31
CA GLN A 53 8.62 -15.16 3.18
C GLN A 53 9.55 -15.00 1.95
N THR A 54 9.18 -14.13 1.02
CA THR A 54 9.89 -13.92 -0.25
C THR A 54 10.06 -12.43 -0.54
N PRO A 55 10.76 -11.65 0.31
CA PRO A 55 10.89 -10.21 0.15
C PRO A 55 11.59 -9.82 -1.17
N ASP A 56 12.46 -10.67 -1.68
CA ASP A 56 13.21 -10.43 -2.93
C ASP A 56 12.33 -10.45 -4.19
N LEU A 57 11.09 -10.91 -4.11
CA LEU A 57 10.15 -10.86 -5.23
C LEU A 57 9.51 -9.48 -5.43
N PHE A 58 9.67 -8.57 -4.47
CA PHE A 58 9.04 -7.26 -4.52
C PHE A 58 10.00 -6.18 -4.97
N ASN A 59 9.53 -5.30 -5.86
CA ASN A 59 10.21 -4.08 -6.23
C ASN A 59 9.26 -2.89 -6.07
N VAL A 60 9.65 -1.91 -5.27
CA VAL A 60 8.83 -0.73 -4.99
C VAL A 60 9.20 0.38 -5.95
N PHE A 61 8.19 0.95 -6.61
CA PHE A 61 8.32 2.09 -7.51
C PHE A 61 7.67 3.32 -6.89
N GLY A 62 8.38 4.43 -6.89
CA GLY A 62 7.87 5.67 -6.33
C GLY A 62 8.66 6.90 -6.73
N HIS A 63 8.24 8.05 -6.22
CA HIS A 63 8.97 9.31 -6.44
C HIS A 63 10.35 9.25 -5.77
N PRO A 64 11.41 9.78 -6.37
CA PRO A 64 12.75 9.83 -5.78
C PRO A 64 12.76 10.40 -4.37
N VAL A 65 13.54 9.80 -3.49
CA VAL A 65 13.80 10.23 -2.11
C VAL A 65 15.31 10.28 -1.87
N GLU A 66 15.77 11.13 -0.95
CA GLU A 66 17.21 11.26 -0.63
C GLU A 66 17.78 9.99 0.00
N THR A 67 17.01 9.38 0.89
CA THR A 67 17.41 8.19 1.63
C THR A 67 16.25 7.19 1.55
N PRO A 68 16.24 6.27 0.58
CA PRO A 68 15.26 5.18 0.54
C PRO A 68 15.50 4.19 1.70
N PHE A 69 14.55 3.30 1.94
CA PHE A 69 14.82 2.11 2.71
C PHE A 69 15.86 1.27 1.94
N ASP A 70 16.85 0.72 2.64
CA ASP A 70 17.99 -0.01 2.07
C ASP A 70 17.84 -1.53 2.13
N ASP A 71 16.83 -2.01 2.83
CA ASP A 71 16.48 -3.41 3.04
C ASP A 71 15.41 -3.94 2.08
N VAL A 72 14.88 -3.09 1.19
CA VAL A 72 13.86 -3.42 0.18
C VAL A 72 14.23 -2.81 -1.17
N SER A 73 14.06 -3.58 -2.25
CA SER A 73 14.30 -3.07 -3.61
C SER A 73 13.41 -1.87 -3.92
N PHE A 74 14.04 -0.73 -4.26
CA PHE A 74 13.36 0.51 -4.61
C PHE A 74 13.88 1.09 -5.92
N THR A 75 12.98 1.31 -6.86
CA THR A 75 13.28 1.97 -8.14
C THR A 75 12.63 3.35 -8.18
N PRO A 76 13.41 4.43 -8.09
CA PRO A 76 12.88 5.79 -8.18
C PRO A 76 12.43 6.11 -9.60
N LEU A 77 11.23 6.69 -9.73
CA LEU A 77 10.66 7.13 -10.99
C LEU A 77 10.33 8.63 -10.94
N THR A 78 10.87 9.38 -11.89
CA THR A 78 10.49 10.78 -12.08
C THR A 78 9.19 10.85 -12.89
N PRO A 79 8.11 11.45 -12.37
CA PRO A 79 6.86 11.55 -13.09
C PRO A 79 7.03 12.30 -14.41
N HIS A 80 6.52 11.76 -15.50
CA HIS A 80 6.44 12.47 -16.77
C HIS A 80 5.54 13.71 -16.62
N ARG A 81 5.85 14.77 -17.35
CA ARG A 81 4.98 15.96 -17.39
C ARG A 81 3.60 15.55 -17.92
N ALA A 82 2.59 15.66 -17.07
CA ALA A 82 1.20 15.33 -17.38
C ALA A 82 0.32 16.52 -16.99
N TRP A 83 0.40 17.58 -17.79
CA TRP A 83 -0.20 18.89 -17.50
C TRP A 83 -1.68 18.83 -17.09
N PHE A 84 -2.45 17.95 -17.74
CA PHE A 84 -3.90 17.84 -17.49
C PHE A 84 -4.32 16.64 -16.62
N HIS A 85 -3.43 15.67 -16.36
CA HIS A 85 -3.79 14.41 -15.70
C HIS A 85 -3.20 14.27 -14.28
N GLY A 86 -2.33 15.18 -13.88
CA GLY A 86 -1.71 15.21 -12.57
C GLY A 86 -0.51 14.26 -12.41
N ARG A 87 0.26 14.48 -11.34
CA ARG A 87 1.56 13.83 -11.10
C ARG A 87 1.48 12.31 -10.95
N ASN A 88 0.37 11.77 -10.40
CA ASN A 88 0.22 10.31 -10.25
C ASN A 88 0.08 9.60 -11.61
N ILE A 89 -0.61 10.20 -12.57
CA ILE A 89 -0.64 9.67 -13.95
C ILE A 89 0.72 9.84 -14.63
N GLY A 90 1.45 10.94 -14.34
CA GLY A 90 2.83 11.11 -14.79
C GLY A 90 3.75 9.98 -14.28
N LEU A 91 3.58 9.55 -13.04
CA LEU A 91 4.31 8.43 -12.46
C LEU A 91 3.92 7.09 -13.12
N ALA A 92 2.62 6.87 -13.35
CA ALA A 92 2.15 5.69 -14.07
C ALA A 92 2.74 5.58 -15.48
N LYS A 93 2.85 6.71 -16.20
CA LYS A 93 3.51 6.75 -17.52
C LYS A 93 5.00 6.45 -17.43
N ALA A 94 5.69 6.97 -16.41
CA ALA A 94 7.10 6.65 -16.16
C ALA A 94 7.28 5.16 -15.86
N TYR A 95 6.39 4.58 -15.09
CA TYR A 95 6.37 3.14 -14.80
C TYR A 95 6.16 2.30 -16.08
N LEU A 96 5.13 2.61 -16.87
CA LEU A 96 4.88 1.92 -18.14
C LEU A 96 6.06 2.00 -19.10
N ASN A 97 6.73 3.16 -19.17
CA ASN A 97 7.96 3.30 -19.96
C ASN A 97 9.13 2.47 -19.39
N HIS A 98 9.20 2.32 -18.07
CA HIS A 98 10.21 1.47 -17.43
C HIS A 98 10.04 -0.01 -17.80
N LEU A 99 8.81 -0.47 -18.04
CA LEU A 99 8.53 -1.84 -18.48
C LEU A 99 8.96 -2.12 -19.94
N ASN A 100 9.14 -1.10 -20.75
CA ASN A 100 9.50 -1.31 -22.16
C ASN A 100 10.83 -2.05 -22.30
N GLY A 101 10.81 -3.19 -23.00
CA GLY A 101 11.98 -4.02 -23.22
C GLY A 101 12.45 -4.85 -22.01
N ARG A 102 11.61 -4.95 -20.97
CA ARG A 102 11.83 -5.78 -19.78
C ARG A 102 10.79 -6.88 -19.70
N PRO A 103 11.07 -7.99 -18.99
CA PRO A 103 10.05 -8.97 -18.65
C PRO A 103 8.92 -8.31 -17.84
N ASP A 104 7.69 -8.69 -18.13
CA ASP A 104 6.54 -8.21 -17.38
C ASP A 104 6.54 -8.76 -15.94
N PRO A 105 6.12 -7.96 -14.96
CA PRO A 105 5.91 -8.44 -13.62
C PRO A 105 4.73 -9.42 -13.57
N ALA A 106 4.79 -10.37 -12.65
CA ALA A 106 3.68 -11.29 -12.42
C ALA A 106 2.43 -10.58 -11.84
N LEU A 107 2.65 -9.45 -11.15
CA LEU A 107 1.59 -8.63 -10.58
C LEU A 107 2.07 -7.18 -10.44
N VAL A 108 1.19 -6.23 -10.73
CA VAL A 108 1.38 -4.80 -10.42
C VAL A 108 0.45 -4.41 -9.29
N GLU A 109 0.99 -4.04 -8.15
CA GLU A 109 0.22 -3.58 -6.99
C GLU A 109 0.17 -2.06 -6.96
N VAL A 110 -1.02 -1.48 -7.03
CA VAL A 110 -1.24 -0.02 -7.05
C VAL A 110 -1.90 0.41 -5.75
N HIS A 111 -1.20 1.23 -4.96
CA HIS A 111 -1.68 1.68 -3.67
C HIS A 111 -2.47 2.99 -3.74
N GLY A 112 -3.72 2.95 -3.25
CA GLY A 112 -4.54 4.12 -2.95
C GLY A 112 -4.80 5.10 -4.09
N ARG A 113 -4.74 4.66 -5.36
CA ARG A 113 -4.98 5.52 -6.52
C ARG A 113 -5.76 4.78 -7.61
N CYS A 114 -7.07 4.70 -7.44
CA CYS A 114 -7.98 3.99 -8.35
C CYS A 114 -7.85 4.44 -9.81
N HIS A 115 -7.73 5.75 -10.06
CA HIS A 115 -7.54 6.29 -11.41
C HIS A 115 -6.19 5.89 -12.05
N VAL A 116 -5.15 5.60 -11.24
CA VAL A 116 -3.86 5.11 -11.72
C VAL A 116 -3.97 3.65 -12.14
N ALA A 117 -4.57 2.81 -11.29
CA ALA A 117 -4.83 1.40 -11.62
C ALA A 117 -5.68 1.27 -12.90
N ALA A 118 -6.75 2.06 -13.00
CA ALA A 118 -7.57 2.12 -14.21
C ALA A 118 -6.80 2.58 -15.47
N HIS A 119 -5.86 3.54 -15.30
CA HIS A 119 -5.03 4.02 -16.41
C HIS A 119 -4.05 2.95 -16.89
N ILE A 120 -3.37 2.26 -15.99
CA ILE A 120 -2.44 1.18 -16.34
C ILE A 120 -3.18 0.03 -17.02
N SER A 121 -4.30 -0.42 -16.43
CA SER A 121 -5.14 -1.49 -17.00
C SER A 121 -5.70 -1.15 -18.39
N ALA A 122 -5.98 0.12 -18.67
CA ALA A 122 -6.47 0.53 -19.99
C ALA A 122 -5.38 0.50 -21.07
N ILE A 123 -4.11 0.69 -20.71
CA ILE A 123 -2.96 0.68 -21.62
C ILE A 123 -2.38 -0.74 -21.74
N ARG A 124 -2.30 -1.46 -20.64
CA ARG A 124 -1.77 -2.82 -20.52
C ARG A 124 -2.82 -3.72 -19.87
N PRO A 125 -3.87 -4.11 -20.62
CA PRO A 125 -4.93 -5.00 -20.11
C PRO A 125 -4.44 -6.43 -19.83
N ASP A 126 -3.29 -6.78 -20.33
CA ASP A 126 -2.57 -8.04 -20.12
C ASP A 126 -1.89 -8.14 -18.76
N LEU A 127 -1.55 -7.00 -18.12
CA LEU A 127 -0.91 -7.00 -16.80
C LEU A 127 -1.94 -7.27 -15.69
N PRO A 128 -1.71 -8.29 -14.83
CA PRO A 128 -2.51 -8.46 -13.63
C PRO A 128 -2.28 -7.30 -12.65
N ILE A 129 -3.36 -6.63 -12.24
CA ILE A 129 -3.28 -5.49 -11.32
C ILE A 129 -4.02 -5.79 -10.03
N ALA A 130 -3.32 -5.63 -8.89
CA ALA A 130 -3.89 -5.55 -7.56
C ALA A 130 -4.11 -4.08 -7.18
N LEU A 131 -5.34 -3.69 -6.86
CA LEU A 131 -5.65 -2.36 -6.34
C LEU A 131 -5.76 -2.42 -4.83
N TYR A 132 -4.86 -1.75 -4.11
CA TYR A 132 -4.85 -1.71 -2.65
C TYR A 132 -5.51 -0.42 -2.12
N LEU A 133 -6.59 -0.55 -1.36
CA LEU A 133 -7.42 0.55 -0.86
C LEU A 133 -7.19 0.79 0.63
N HIS A 134 -6.65 1.97 0.97
CA HIS A 134 -6.39 2.42 2.34
C HIS A 134 -7.43 3.40 2.88
N ASN A 135 -8.24 4.01 2.01
CA ASN A 135 -9.27 5.00 2.34
C ASN A 135 -10.59 4.66 1.65
N ASP A 136 -11.66 5.36 2.03
CA ASP A 136 -12.98 5.18 1.42
C ASP A 136 -12.92 5.45 -0.09
N PRO A 137 -13.19 4.44 -0.92
CA PRO A 137 -13.12 4.57 -2.37
C PRO A 137 -14.19 5.49 -2.95
N ARG A 138 -15.28 5.77 -2.22
CA ARG A 138 -16.36 6.66 -2.67
C ARG A 138 -15.93 8.12 -2.69
N GLU A 139 -14.86 8.47 -1.97
CA GLU A 139 -14.25 9.81 -1.93
C GLU A 139 -13.00 9.90 -2.82
N MET A 140 -12.68 8.86 -3.56
CA MET A 140 -11.43 8.80 -4.32
C MET A 140 -11.67 8.96 -5.82
N LYS A 141 -10.83 9.77 -6.48
CA LYS A 141 -10.85 9.92 -7.93
C LYS A 141 -10.72 8.56 -8.63
N GLY A 142 -11.69 8.24 -9.48
CA GLY A 142 -11.74 7.01 -10.27
C GLY A 142 -12.43 5.84 -9.59
N SER A 143 -13.06 6.06 -8.43
CA SER A 143 -13.93 5.10 -7.73
C SER A 143 -15.12 5.76 -7.02
N ASP A 144 -15.28 7.05 -7.19
CA ASP A 144 -16.31 7.90 -6.57
C ASP A 144 -17.74 7.55 -7.00
N SER A 145 -17.92 6.91 -8.15
CA SER A 145 -19.22 6.45 -8.63
C SER A 145 -19.31 4.92 -8.65
N VAL A 146 -20.54 4.40 -8.58
CA VAL A 146 -20.84 2.97 -8.73
C VAL A 146 -20.28 2.44 -10.06
N ALA A 147 -20.49 3.17 -11.17
CA ALA A 147 -20.00 2.79 -12.49
C ALA A 147 -18.47 2.69 -12.55
N ALA A 148 -17.75 3.61 -11.87
CA ALA A 148 -16.29 3.58 -11.79
C ALA A 148 -15.81 2.35 -11.00
N ARG A 149 -16.41 2.04 -9.85
CA ARG A 149 -16.09 0.85 -9.06
C ARG A 149 -16.44 -0.44 -9.81
N GLN A 150 -17.57 -0.46 -10.55
CA GLN A 150 -17.93 -1.59 -11.40
C GLN A 150 -16.92 -1.83 -12.52
N LYS A 151 -16.34 -0.78 -13.09
CA LYS A 151 -15.26 -0.90 -14.08
C LYS A 151 -13.98 -1.44 -13.44
N LEU A 152 -13.61 -0.94 -12.26
CA LEU A 152 -12.43 -1.39 -11.53
C LEU A 152 -12.50 -2.89 -11.20
N ILE A 153 -13.58 -3.37 -10.60
CA ILE A 153 -13.71 -4.79 -10.21
C ILE A 153 -13.60 -5.73 -11.41
N ARG A 154 -14.02 -5.29 -12.61
CA ARG A 154 -13.89 -6.08 -13.83
C ARG A 154 -12.47 -6.11 -14.35
N SER A 155 -11.75 -5.00 -14.27
CA SER A 155 -10.43 -4.84 -14.88
C SER A 155 -9.26 -5.19 -13.94
N MET A 156 -9.49 -5.24 -12.62
CA MET A 156 -8.46 -5.65 -11.67
C MET A 156 -8.41 -7.18 -11.52
N ALA A 157 -7.22 -7.73 -11.27
CA ALA A 157 -7.05 -9.11 -10.84
C ALA A 157 -7.64 -9.30 -9.44
N VAL A 158 -7.36 -8.34 -8.54
CA VAL A 158 -7.87 -8.31 -7.17
C VAL A 158 -7.99 -6.86 -6.68
N VAL A 159 -8.96 -6.61 -5.80
CA VAL A 159 -9.10 -5.37 -5.02
C VAL A 159 -8.89 -5.71 -3.56
N ILE A 160 -7.85 -5.17 -2.96
CA ILE A 160 -7.46 -5.42 -1.58
C ILE A 160 -7.88 -4.23 -0.72
N CYS A 161 -8.68 -4.48 0.30
CA CYS A 161 -9.20 -3.47 1.23
C CYS A 161 -8.56 -3.66 2.61
N VAL A 162 -8.10 -2.59 3.25
CA VAL A 162 -7.44 -2.67 4.57
C VAL A 162 -8.39 -3.01 5.71
N SER A 163 -9.70 -3.02 5.47
CA SER A 163 -10.74 -3.38 6.46
C SER A 163 -12.02 -3.80 5.77
N ASP A 164 -12.88 -4.49 6.55
CA ASP A 164 -14.22 -4.86 6.07
C ASP A 164 -15.09 -3.63 5.82
N TYR A 165 -14.86 -2.53 6.55
CA TYR A 165 -15.50 -1.24 6.30
C TYR A 165 -15.16 -0.73 4.88
N ILE A 166 -13.87 -0.67 4.52
CA ILE A 166 -13.43 -0.24 3.18
C ILE A 166 -13.94 -1.19 2.10
N LYS A 167 -13.96 -2.50 2.36
CA LYS A 167 -14.57 -3.48 1.47
C LYS A 167 -16.06 -3.19 1.26
N GLY A 168 -16.81 -2.93 2.33
CA GLY A 168 -18.22 -2.54 2.26
C GLY A 168 -18.43 -1.25 1.45
N CYS A 169 -17.61 -0.22 1.67
CA CYS A 169 -17.64 1.03 0.90
C CYS A 169 -17.35 0.81 -0.60
N PHE A 170 -16.44 -0.09 -0.93
CA PHE A 170 -16.15 -0.41 -2.33
C PHE A 170 -17.32 -1.13 -3.02
N LEU A 171 -17.96 -2.06 -2.32
CA LEU A 171 -19.07 -2.86 -2.85
C LEU A 171 -20.42 -2.11 -2.82
N ASP A 172 -20.51 -1.00 -2.11
CA ASP A 172 -21.74 -0.22 -1.94
C ASP A 172 -22.37 0.16 -3.29
N GLY A 173 -23.63 -0.27 -3.51
CA GLY A 173 -24.37 -0.06 -4.74
C GLY A 173 -23.91 -0.88 -5.95
N LEU A 174 -22.93 -1.79 -5.80
CA LEU A 174 -22.55 -2.70 -6.88
C LEU A 174 -23.50 -3.91 -6.93
N ASP A 175 -24.03 -4.20 -8.11
CA ASP A 175 -24.66 -5.49 -8.38
C ASP A 175 -23.57 -6.50 -8.75
N VAL A 176 -22.98 -7.12 -7.73
CA VAL A 176 -21.84 -8.02 -7.87
C VAL A 176 -22.34 -9.45 -7.72
N LYS A 177 -22.45 -10.15 -8.85
CA LYS A 177 -22.66 -11.60 -8.84
C LYS A 177 -21.41 -12.31 -8.29
N ASP A 178 -21.60 -13.46 -7.67
CA ASP A 178 -20.65 -14.19 -6.82
C ASP A 178 -19.20 -14.25 -7.35
N ALA A 179 -19.00 -14.45 -8.65
CA ALA A 179 -17.67 -14.57 -9.26
C ALA A 179 -16.83 -13.29 -9.20
N LEU A 180 -17.45 -12.10 -9.18
CA LEU A 180 -16.72 -10.83 -9.06
C LEU A 180 -16.51 -10.43 -7.59
N SER A 181 -17.41 -10.81 -6.69
CA SER A 181 -17.27 -10.49 -5.26
C SER A 181 -16.03 -11.14 -4.64
N THR A 182 -15.63 -12.31 -5.15
CA THR A 182 -14.40 -13.00 -4.71
C THR A 182 -13.12 -12.24 -5.01
N LYS A 183 -13.15 -11.30 -5.97
CA LYS A 183 -12.01 -10.44 -6.28
C LYS A 183 -11.77 -9.35 -5.25
N VAL A 184 -12.74 -9.07 -4.36
CA VAL A 184 -12.61 -8.04 -3.34
C VAL A 184 -12.32 -8.71 -2.00
N VAL A 185 -11.11 -8.55 -1.52
CA VAL A 185 -10.62 -9.20 -0.30
C VAL A 185 -10.28 -8.18 0.78
N THR A 186 -10.31 -8.60 2.03
CA THR A 186 -9.82 -7.81 3.16
C THR A 186 -8.44 -8.32 3.55
N ALA A 187 -7.43 -7.43 3.52
CA ALA A 187 -6.12 -7.67 4.12
C ALA A 187 -5.78 -6.49 5.04
N ARG A 188 -5.82 -6.74 6.35
CA ARG A 188 -5.57 -5.70 7.36
C ARG A 188 -4.09 -5.32 7.39
N ASN A 189 -3.81 -4.03 7.59
CA ASN A 189 -2.45 -3.59 7.79
C ASN A 189 -1.87 -4.24 9.05
N GLY A 190 -0.66 -4.75 8.93
CA GLY A 190 0.18 -5.13 10.05
C GLY A 190 1.08 -3.98 10.48
N ALA A 191 1.75 -4.15 11.59
CA ALA A 191 2.83 -3.29 12.03
C ALA A 191 3.93 -4.13 12.67
N HIS A 192 5.17 -3.76 12.42
CA HIS A 192 6.30 -4.43 13.04
C HIS A 192 6.31 -4.18 14.56
N ARG A 193 6.60 -5.23 15.32
CA ARG A 193 6.71 -5.11 16.76
C ARG A 193 8.15 -4.80 17.16
N TRP A 194 8.44 -3.53 17.39
CA TRP A 194 9.79 -3.05 17.75
C TRP A 194 10.24 -3.41 19.17
N LEU A 195 9.28 -3.58 20.10
CA LEU A 195 9.57 -3.90 21.48
C LEU A 195 9.16 -5.34 21.80
N GLN A 196 10.11 -6.12 22.31
CA GLN A 196 9.85 -7.52 22.74
C GLN A 196 8.94 -7.58 23.96
N ALA A 197 9.03 -6.61 24.86
CA ALA A 197 8.19 -6.47 26.04
C ALA A 197 7.66 -5.05 26.15
N PRO A 198 6.46 -4.85 26.73
CA PRO A 198 6.00 -3.50 27.06
C PRO A 198 6.95 -2.84 28.05
N SER A 199 7.31 -1.58 27.79
CA SER A 199 8.03 -0.77 28.77
C SER A 199 7.15 -0.52 30.01
N GLN A 200 7.80 -0.21 31.15
CA GLN A 200 7.08 0.18 32.35
C GLN A 200 6.18 1.39 32.03
N LYS A 201 4.92 1.28 32.39
CA LYS A 201 3.95 2.35 32.16
C LYS A 201 4.20 3.47 33.18
N THR A 202 4.09 4.70 32.70
CA THR A 202 4.12 5.91 33.51
C THR A 202 2.79 6.65 33.37
N ASN A 203 2.52 7.63 34.23
CA ASN A 203 1.34 8.49 34.17
C ASN A 203 1.46 9.47 32.97
N MET A 204 1.52 8.93 31.75
CA MET A 204 1.71 9.70 30.52
C MET A 204 0.64 9.35 29.48
N ILE A 205 0.01 10.38 28.93
CA ILE A 205 -0.85 10.29 27.75
C ILE A 205 -0.03 10.70 26.54
N LEU A 206 0.14 9.78 25.58
CA LEU A 206 0.83 10.06 24.32
C LEU A 206 -0.21 10.27 23.21
N ILE A 207 -0.12 11.42 22.52
CA ILE A 207 -0.86 11.71 21.31
C ILE A 207 0.14 11.73 20.16
N ALA A 208 0.11 10.71 19.30
CA ALA A 208 0.97 10.60 18.12
C ALA A 208 0.13 10.81 16.85
N SER A 209 0.22 12.02 16.26
CA SER A 209 -0.58 12.35 15.08
C SER A 209 -0.03 13.58 14.35
N ARG A 210 -0.42 13.74 13.06
CA ARG A 210 -0.21 15.01 12.35
C ARG A 210 -0.99 16.13 13.07
N MET A 211 -0.38 17.32 13.15
CA MET A 211 -0.99 18.51 13.76
C MET A 211 -1.94 19.19 12.75
N VAL A 212 -3.06 18.54 12.45
CA VAL A 212 -4.07 19.03 11.49
C VAL A 212 -5.46 18.95 12.14
N PRO A 213 -6.41 19.83 11.76
CA PRO A 213 -7.73 19.93 12.39
C PRO A 213 -8.48 18.59 12.43
N GLU A 214 -8.46 17.83 11.35
CA GLU A 214 -9.17 16.55 11.23
C GLU A 214 -8.69 15.45 12.20
N LYS A 215 -7.59 15.69 12.93
CA LYS A 215 -7.08 14.80 13.99
C LYS A 215 -7.57 15.17 15.38
N GLY A 216 -8.36 16.24 15.51
CA GLY A 216 -8.97 16.62 16.79
C GLY A 216 -7.98 16.98 17.90
N ILE A 217 -6.77 17.45 17.55
CA ILE A 217 -5.72 17.73 18.54
C ILE A 217 -6.14 18.87 19.49
N LEU A 218 -6.82 19.89 18.97
CA LEU A 218 -7.29 21.03 19.77
C LEU A 218 -8.40 20.60 20.74
N GLU A 219 -9.34 19.81 20.28
CA GLU A 219 -10.44 19.26 21.09
C GLU A 219 -9.88 18.35 22.20
N CYS A 220 -8.90 17.51 21.83
CA CYS A 220 -8.21 16.66 22.78
C CYS A 220 -7.46 17.48 23.85
N ALA A 221 -6.74 18.53 23.45
CA ALA A 221 -6.03 19.42 24.38
C ALA A 221 -7.00 20.10 25.36
N ARG A 222 -8.14 20.61 24.88
CA ARG A 222 -9.18 21.20 25.72
C ARG A 222 -9.74 20.21 26.75
N ALA A 223 -10.09 18.99 26.32
CA ALA A 223 -10.57 17.93 27.19
C ALA A 223 -9.53 17.55 28.26
N LEU A 224 -8.26 17.39 27.85
CA LEU A 224 -7.18 17.05 28.77
C LEU A 224 -6.88 18.14 29.81
N THR A 225 -7.03 19.42 29.45
CA THR A 225 -6.90 20.52 30.41
C THR A 225 -7.91 20.39 31.56
N GLN A 226 -9.13 19.98 31.26
CA GLN A 226 -10.17 19.77 32.28
C GLN A 226 -9.92 18.49 33.08
N VAL A 227 -9.68 17.36 32.40
CA VAL A 227 -9.54 16.04 33.06
C VAL A 227 -8.30 15.95 33.95
N LEU A 228 -7.23 16.66 33.59
CA LEU A 228 -5.96 16.59 34.32
C LEU A 228 -5.77 17.72 35.34
N ALA A 229 -6.74 18.61 35.52
CA ALA A 229 -6.65 19.70 36.51
C ALA A 229 -6.33 19.19 37.92
N ASP A 230 -6.91 18.05 38.32
CA ASP A 230 -6.74 17.43 39.63
C ASP A 230 -5.75 16.25 39.62
N LYS A 231 -4.91 16.12 38.58
CA LYS A 231 -3.96 15.01 38.40
C LYS A 231 -2.55 15.50 38.06
N PRO A 232 -1.86 16.15 39.06
CA PRO A 232 -0.56 16.82 38.82
C PRO A 232 0.58 15.84 38.48
N ASP A 233 0.40 14.55 38.75
CA ASP A 233 1.35 13.48 38.45
C ASP A 233 1.22 12.95 37.02
N TRP A 234 0.23 13.42 36.24
CA TRP A 234 0.05 13.05 34.85
C TRP A 234 0.68 14.05 33.89
N HIS A 235 1.26 13.51 32.80
CA HIS A 235 1.87 14.31 31.73
C HIS A 235 1.23 13.98 30.39
N VAL A 236 1.15 14.99 29.50
CA VAL A 236 0.72 14.81 28.12
C VAL A 236 1.91 15.07 27.20
N LYS A 237 2.20 14.11 26.33
CA LYS A 237 3.19 14.27 25.27
C LYS A 237 2.52 14.23 23.92
N ILE A 238 2.69 15.29 23.12
CA ILE A 238 2.16 15.35 21.76
C ILE A 238 3.33 15.19 20.79
N ALA A 239 3.32 14.10 20.01
CA ALA A 239 4.31 13.80 18.99
C ALA A 239 3.68 13.96 17.61
N GLY A 240 4.22 14.85 16.80
CA GLY A 240 3.75 15.09 15.45
C GLY A 240 4.37 16.33 14.83
N ALA A 241 4.28 16.41 13.49
CA ALA A 241 4.75 17.57 12.75
C ALA A 241 3.58 18.29 12.08
N ARG A 242 3.68 19.61 11.98
CA ARG A 242 2.85 20.43 11.12
C ARG A 242 3.42 20.30 9.71
N ARG A 243 2.72 19.62 8.82
CA ARG A 243 3.04 19.68 7.39
C ARG A 243 2.23 20.84 6.79
N PHE A 244 2.94 21.81 6.28
CA PHE A 244 2.40 22.87 5.45
C PHE A 244 2.23 22.38 4.01
#